data_bb1aa9979f3f1441fb7cf71d1e262634
#
_entry.id   bb1aa9979f3f1441fb7cf71d1e262634
#
_cell.length_a   1.000
_cell.length_b   1.000
_cell.length_c   1.000
_cell.angle_alpha   90.00
_cell.angle_beta   90.00
_cell.angle_gamma   90.00
#
_symmetry.space_group_name_H-M   'P 1'
#
loop_
_entity.id
_entity.type
_entity.pdbx_description
1 polymer ?
#
loop_
_entity_poly.entity_id
_entity_poly.type
_entity_poly.pdbx_seq_one_letter_code
_entity_poly.pdbx_strand_id
1 'polypeptide(L)'
;QIRLKSRAEDGDSAAARVLAMSEKYDKLLSTILIGNNIVNIAAASIGTVLFTRLLDPERGATVSTIVLTVVVLIFGEVTPKSLAKEMPETVATAVSPFLNLLLILFTPLTWLFTQWKRLLGHFIHSTEEDTITEGELMTMVSEAENDGELTDRESQLIRSAIEFDDVEVEEILTPRVDV
;
A
#
# COMPACT_ATOMS: atom_id res chain seq x y z
N GLN A 1 10.37 10.22 -1.48
CA GLN A 1 9.68 10.66 -2.72
C GLN A 1 10.33 11.88 -3.37
N ILE A 2 10.71 12.92 -2.60
CA ILE A 2 11.30 14.16 -3.11
C ILE A 2 12.57 13.89 -3.93
N ARG A 3 13.49 13.05 -3.44
CA ARG A 3 14.73 12.69 -4.14
C ARG A 3 14.48 11.94 -5.45
N LEU A 4 13.53 11.02 -5.47
CA LEU A 4 13.15 10.28 -6.68
C LEU A 4 12.53 11.22 -7.73
N LYS A 5 11.74 12.20 -7.27
CA LYS A 5 11.14 13.21 -8.16
C LYS A 5 12.22 14.09 -8.80
N SER A 6 13.17 14.60 -8.02
CA SER A 6 14.31 15.35 -8.54
C SER A 6 15.12 14.56 -9.57
N ARG A 7 15.45 13.28 -9.26
CA ARG A 7 16.17 12.40 -10.19
C ARG A 7 15.40 12.11 -11.47
N ALA A 8 14.08 12.00 -11.40
CA ALA A 8 13.24 11.80 -12.58
C ALA A 8 13.20 13.05 -13.47
N GLU A 9 13.17 14.24 -12.86
CA GLU A 9 13.28 15.55 -13.56
C GLU A 9 14.64 15.72 -14.23
N ASP A 10 15.71 15.17 -13.63
CA ASP A 10 17.08 15.14 -14.19
C ASP A 10 17.25 14.08 -15.30
N GLY A 11 16.20 13.37 -15.69
CA GLY A 11 16.19 12.40 -16.80
C GLY A 11 16.48 10.95 -16.42
N ASP A 12 16.51 10.61 -15.11
CA ASP A 12 16.66 9.21 -14.67
C ASP A 12 15.40 8.40 -14.95
N SER A 13 15.44 7.58 -16.00
CA SER A 13 14.33 6.74 -16.43
C SER A 13 13.94 5.67 -15.40
N ALA A 14 14.84 5.25 -14.51
CA ALA A 14 14.53 4.31 -13.45
C ALA A 14 13.73 4.98 -12.32
N ALA A 15 14.12 6.20 -11.95
CA ALA A 15 13.38 7.01 -10.98
C ALA A 15 11.96 7.35 -11.50
N ALA A 16 11.84 7.73 -12.77
CA ALA A 16 10.54 8.00 -13.40
C ALA A 16 9.62 6.75 -13.39
N ARG A 17 10.18 5.55 -13.66
CA ARG A 17 9.40 4.30 -13.57
C ARG A 17 8.92 4.00 -12.16
N VAL A 18 9.77 4.21 -11.15
CA VAL A 18 9.38 3.99 -9.74
C VAL A 18 8.25 4.95 -9.35
N LEU A 19 8.31 6.22 -9.76
CA LEU A 19 7.24 7.19 -9.52
C LEU A 19 5.93 6.77 -10.19
N ALA A 20 5.96 6.41 -11.46
CA ALA A 20 4.77 5.94 -12.19
C ALA A 20 4.15 4.66 -11.57
N MET A 21 4.98 3.80 -10.98
CA MET A 21 4.50 2.63 -10.24
C MET A 21 3.91 3.00 -8.88
N SER A 22 4.46 4.01 -8.20
CA SER A 22 3.95 4.48 -6.91
C SER A 22 2.56 5.14 -7.02
N GLU A 23 2.25 5.77 -8.15
CA GLU A 23 0.90 6.29 -8.45
C GLU A 23 -0.16 5.18 -8.58
N LYS A 24 0.27 3.95 -8.89
CA LYS A 24 -0.60 2.76 -9.02
C LYS A 24 -0.30 1.74 -7.93
N TYR A 25 -0.17 2.24 -6.69
CA TYR A 25 0.29 1.46 -5.54
C TYR A 25 -0.51 0.17 -5.31
N ASP A 26 -1.84 0.22 -5.37
CA ASP A 26 -2.69 -0.96 -5.18
C ASP A 26 -2.47 -2.04 -6.23
N LYS A 27 -2.27 -1.61 -7.49
CA LYS A 27 -1.94 -2.53 -8.58
C LYS A 27 -0.56 -3.15 -8.39
N LEU A 28 0.41 -2.35 -7.94
CA LEU A 28 1.77 -2.80 -7.63
C LEU A 28 1.76 -3.83 -6.49
N LEU A 29 1.08 -3.53 -5.38
CA LEU A 29 0.95 -4.46 -4.25
C LEU A 29 0.30 -5.77 -4.66
N SER A 30 -0.82 -5.71 -5.38
CA SER A 30 -1.52 -6.91 -5.88
C SER A 30 -0.62 -7.75 -6.79
N THR A 31 0.15 -7.11 -7.68
CA THR A 31 1.09 -7.79 -8.58
C THR A 31 2.22 -8.49 -7.82
N ILE A 32 2.81 -7.82 -6.82
CA ILE A 32 3.86 -8.39 -5.97
C ILE A 32 3.31 -9.57 -5.17
N LEU A 33 2.12 -9.42 -4.58
CA LEU A 33 1.48 -10.47 -3.79
C LEU A 33 1.19 -11.73 -4.64
N ILE A 34 0.63 -11.55 -5.84
CA ILE A 34 0.36 -12.64 -6.78
C ILE A 34 1.66 -13.31 -7.21
N GLY A 35 2.66 -12.52 -7.61
CA GLY A 35 3.96 -13.02 -8.04
C GLY A 35 4.66 -13.82 -6.94
N ASN A 36 4.68 -13.31 -5.72
CA ASN A 36 5.27 -13.98 -4.57
C ASN A 36 4.58 -15.33 -4.29
N ASN A 37 3.24 -15.37 -4.31
CA ASN A 37 2.50 -16.61 -4.10
C ASN A 37 2.77 -17.64 -5.19
N ILE A 38 2.80 -17.23 -6.47
CA ILE A 38 3.11 -18.12 -7.58
C ILE A 38 4.52 -18.72 -7.44
N VAL A 39 5.51 -17.89 -7.11
CA VAL A 39 6.90 -18.34 -6.94
C VAL A 39 7.04 -19.29 -5.75
N ASN A 40 6.40 -18.98 -4.63
CA ASN A 40 6.43 -19.82 -3.42
C ASN A 40 5.78 -21.20 -3.68
N ILE A 41 4.62 -21.23 -4.34
CA ILE A 41 3.95 -22.50 -4.71
C ILE A 41 4.80 -23.31 -5.69
N ALA A 42 5.37 -22.65 -6.70
CA ALA A 42 6.23 -23.31 -7.67
C ALA A 42 7.51 -23.87 -7.01
N ALA A 43 8.16 -23.09 -6.15
CA ALA A 43 9.34 -23.52 -5.40
C ALA A 43 9.05 -24.72 -4.51
N ALA A 44 7.93 -24.68 -3.76
CA ALA A 44 7.50 -25.80 -2.93
C ALA A 44 7.22 -27.07 -3.75
N SER A 45 6.54 -26.94 -4.90
CA SER A 45 6.22 -28.06 -5.78
C SER A 45 7.45 -28.68 -6.39
N ILE A 46 8.34 -27.86 -6.97
CA ILE A 46 9.60 -28.32 -7.59
C ILE A 46 10.51 -28.94 -6.53
N GLY A 47 10.63 -28.31 -5.38
CA GLY A 47 11.44 -28.80 -4.28
C GLY A 47 10.93 -30.14 -3.74
N THR A 48 9.62 -30.30 -3.56
CA THR A 48 9.05 -31.59 -3.16
C THR A 48 9.38 -32.68 -4.15
N VAL A 49 9.20 -32.45 -5.46
CA VAL A 49 9.56 -33.42 -6.51
C VAL A 49 11.06 -33.74 -6.49
N LEU A 50 11.91 -32.75 -6.27
CA LEU A 50 13.36 -32.96 -6.21
C LEU A 50 13.75 -33.84 -5.02
N PHE A 51 13.29 -33.49 -3.83
CA PHE A 51 13.63 -34.17 -2.59
C PHE A 51 13.03 -35.59 -2.51
N THR A 52 11.83 -35.82 -3.05
CA THR A 52 11.24 -37.17 -3.12
C THR A 52 11.95 -38.07 -4.12
N ARG A 53 12.63 -37.51 -5.13
CA ARG A 53 13.50 -38.28 -6.04
C ARG A 53 14.89 -38.58 -5.46
N LEU A 54 15.41 -37.69 -4.59
CA LEU A 54 16.73 -37.85 -3.97
C LEU A 54 16.69 -38.70 -2.72
N LEU A 55 15.58 -38.69 -2.01
CA LEU A 55 15.33 -39.41 -0.76
C LEU A 55 14.13 -40.36 -0.98
N ASP A 56 13.73 -41.09 0.07
CA ASP A 56 12.49 -41.83 0.05
C ASP A 56 11.25 -40.91 0.00
N PRO A 57 10.13 -41.33 -0.64
CA PRO A 57 8.94 -40.50 -0.79
C PRO A 57 8.41 -39.91 0.53
N GLU A 58 8.45 -40.69 1.62
CA GLU A 58 7.96 -40.24 2.94
C GLU A 58 8.88 -39.18 3.58
N ARG A 59 10.19 -39.36 3.51
CA ARG A 59 11.18 -38.44 4.08
C ARG A 59 11.44 -37.23 3.18
N GLY A 60 11.36 -37.43 1.86
CA GLY A 60 11.60 -36.37 0.88
C GLY A 60 10.65 -35.19 1.03
N ALA A 61 9.35 -35.43 1.23
CA ALA A 61 8.36 -34.39 1.42
C ALA A 61 8.63 -33.56 2.70
N THR A 62 8.93 -34.22 3.81
CA THR A 62 9.22 -33.53 5.09
C THR A 62 10.51 -32.72 5.01
N VAL A 63 11.58 -33.32 4.47
CA VAL A 63 12.87 -32.62 4.32
C VAL A 63 12.73 -31.43 3.36
N SER A 64 12.02 -31.60 2.24
CA SER A 64 11.72 -30.52 1.30
C SER A 64 11.04 -29.33 2.01
N THR A 65 10.01 -29.60 2.79
CA THR A 65 9.28 -28.57 3.52
C THR A 65 10.19 -27.79 4.47
N ILE A 66 10.99 -28.47 5.27
CA ILE A 66 11.91 -27.84 6.21
C ILE A 66 12.95 -26.98 5.48
N VAL A 67 13.64 -27.59 4.50
CA VAL A 67 14.71 -26.91 3.75
C VAL A 67 14.16 -25.70 2.99
N LEU A 68 13.05 -25.87 2.26
CA LEU A 68 12.47 -24.78 1.49
C LEU A 68 11.93 -23.66 2.40
N THR A 69 11.31 -24.00 3.53
CA THR A 69 10.86 -22.98 4.49
C THR A 69 12.05 -22.12 4.94
N VAL A 70 13.15 -22.73 5.33
CA VAL A 70 14.34 -21.99 5.78
C VAL A 70 14.96 -21.16 4.65
N VAL A 71 15.10 -21.75 3.47
CA VAL A 71 15.69 -21.08 2.30
C VAL A 71 14.82 -19.91 1.84
N VAL A 72 13.51 -20.11 1.69
CA VAL A 72 12.57 -19.05 1.28
C VAL A 72 12.49 -17.97 2.35
N LEU A 73 12.44 -18.33 3.63
CA LEU A 73 12.40 -17.34 4.72
C LEU A 73 13.66 -16.46 4.73
N ILE A 74 14.84 -17.05 4.64
CA ILE A 74 16.09 -16.29 4.70
C ILE A 74 16.30 -15.49 3.42
N PHE A 75 16.30 -16.16 2.26
CA PHE A 75 16.71 -15.56 0.99
C PHE A 75 15.54 -14.91 0.22
N GLY A 76 14.33 -15.39 0.39
CA GLY A 76 13.13 -14.88 -0.28
C GLY A 76 12.41 -13.77 0.49
N GLU A 77 12.49 -13.77 1.83
CA GLU A 77 11.73 -12.81 2.64
C GLU A 77 12.61 -11.90 3.51
N VAL A 78 13.39 -12.44 4.43
CA VAL A 78 14.07 -11.65 5.44
C VAL A 78 15.16 -10.79 4.81
N THR A 79 16.06 -11.37 4.04
CA THR A 79 17.18 -10.66 3.44
C THR A 79 16.74 -9.57 2.47
N PRO A 80 15.83 -9.81 1.50
CA PRO A 80 15.37 -8.77 0.59
C PRO A 80 14.63 -7.63 1.30
N LYS A 81 13.80 -7.95 2.30
CA LYS A 81 13.08 -6.93 3.08
C LYS A 81 14.03 -6.06 3.92
N SER A 82 15.05 -6.66 4.52
CA SER A 82 16.07 -5.91 5.26
C SER A 82 16.86 -4.97 4.35
N LEU A 83 17.30 -5.48 3.20
CA LEU A 83 18.03 -4.69 2.22
C LEU A 83 17.18 -3.52 1.67
N ALA A 84 15.89 -3.78 1.40
CA ALA A 84 14.97 -2.75 0.93
C ALA A 84 14.71 -1.66 1.99
N LYS A 85 14.74 -1.99 3.28
CA LYS A 85 14.64 -1.00 4.36
C LYS A 85 15.89 -0.13 4.47
N GLU A 86 17.07 -0.73 4.29
CA GLU A 86 18.36 -0.06 4.43
C GLU A 86 18.64 0.88 3.24
N MET A 87 18.29 0.42 2.02
CA MET A 87 18.58 1.15 0.78
C MET A 87 17.34 1.22 -0.15
N PRO A 88 16.25 1.88 0.28
CA PRO A 88 14.96 1.83 -0.41
C PRO A 88 15.00 2.36 -1.85
N GLU A 89 15.70 3.47 -2.09
CA GLU A 89 15.80 4.08 -3.41
C GLU A 89 16.61 3.21 -4.39
N THR A 90 17.73 2.66 -3.94
CA THR A 90 18.60 1.81 -4.76
C THR A 90 17.89 0.51 -5.13
N VAL A 91 17.26 -0.13 -4.17
CA VAL A 91 16.52 -1.38 -4.41
C VAL A 91 15.33 -1.13 -5.32
N ALA A 92 14.55 -0.07 -5.08
CA ALA A 92 13.39 0.26 -5.90
C ALA A 92 13.79 0.53 -7.37
N THR A 93 14.84 1.32 -7.60
CA THR A 93 15.31 1.60 -8.96
C THR A 93 15.89 0.37 -9.66
N ALA A 94 16.66 -0.46 -8.95
CA ALA A 94 17.25 -1.69 -9.50
C ALA A 94 16.17 -2.73 -9.89
N VAL A 95 15.13 -2.88 -9.08
CA VAL A 95 14.06 -3.88 -9.30
C VAL A 95 12.96 -3.33 -10.24
N SER A 96 12.90 -2.01 -10.45
CA SER A 96 11.83 -1.36 -11.23
C SER A 96 11.60 -1.95 -12.64
N PRO A 97 12.60 -2.31 -13.45
CA PRO A 97 12.36 -2.89 -14.78
C PRO A 97 11.68 -4.26 -14.69
N PHE A 98 12.07 -5.07 -13.71
CA PHE A 98 11.47 -6.39 -13.50
C PHE A 98 10.02 -6.26 -12.97
N LEU A 99 9.78 -5.35 -12.02
CA LEU A 99 8.42 -5.10 -11.52
C LEU A 99 7.50 -4.57 -12.63
N ASN A 100 8.01 -3.70 -13.50
CA ASN A 100 7.22 -3.21 -14.64
C ASN A 100 6.84 -4.34 -15.60
N LEU A 101 7.75 -5.27 -15.86
CA LEU A 101 7.45 -6.48 -16.66
C LEU A 101 6.36 -7.32 -15.99
N LEU A 102 6.44 -7.55 -14.68
CA LEU A 102 5.43 -8.28 -13.92
C LEU A 102 4.09 -7.57 -13.92
N LEU A 103 4.06 -6.24 -13.80
CA LEU A 103 2.84 -5.44 -13.88
C LEU A 103 2.11 -5.64 -15.22
N ILE A 104 2.86 -5.69 -16.32
CA ILE A 104 2.31 -5.93 -17.66
C ILE A 104 1.81 -7.37 -17.76
N LEU A 105 2.62 -8.34 -17.34
CA LEU A 105 2.30 -9.76 -17.40
C LEU A 105 1.06 -10.12 -16.57
N PHE A 106 0.93 -9.56 -15.37
CA PHE A 106 -0.20 -9.83 -14.48
C PHE A 106 -1.39 -8.88 -14.66
N THR A 107 -1.33 -7.95 -15.63
CA THR A 107 -2.47 -7.06 -15.93
C THR A 107 -3.78 -7.84 -16.20
N PRO A 108 -3.84 -8.92 -17.00
CA PRO A 108 -5.07 -9.66 -17.21
C PRO A 108 -5.59 -10.31 -15.91
N LEU A 109 -4.67 -10.77 -15.05
CA LEU A 109 -5.03 -11.39 -13.78
C LEU A 109 -5.52 -10.37 -12.76
N THR A 110 -4.86 -9.22 -12.65
CA THR A 110 -5.31 -8.12 -11.77
C THR A 110 -6.66 -7.53 -12.24
N TRP A 111 -6.91 -7.48 -13.55
CA TRP A 111 -8.20 -7.10 -14.09
C TRP A 111 -9.30 -8.09 -13.65
N LEU A 112 -9.05 -9.40 -13.71
CA LEU A 112 -9.97 -10.43 -13.26
C LEU A 112 -10.31 -10.26 -11.75
N PHE A 113 -9.29 -10.01 -10.92
CA PHE A 113 -9.50 -9.74 -9.49
C PHE A 113 -10.29 -8.46 -9.23
N THR A 114 -10.09 -7.41 -10.03
CA THR A 114 -10.87 -6.18 -9.92
C THR A 114 -12.34 -6.41 -10.26
N GLN A 115 -12.62 -7.22 -11.29
CA GLN A 115 -14.00 -7.60 -11.61
C GLN A 115 -14.64 -8.44 -10.49
N TRP A 116 -13.87 -9.35 -9.91
CA TRP A 116 -14.32 -10.14 -8.76
C TRP A 116 -14.65 -9.27 -7.55
N LYS A 117 -13.79 -8.29 -7.23
CA LYS A 117 -14.06 -7.32 -6.16
C LYS A 117 -15.34 -6.52 -6.43
N ARG A 118 -15.57 -6.08 -7.66
CA ARG A 118 -16.83 -5.39 -8.04
C ARG A 118 -18.04 -6.27 -7.85
N LEU A 119 -17.94 -7.55 -8.22
CA LEU A 119 -19.02 -8.51 -8.04
C LEU A 119 -19.32 -8.72 -6.54
N LEU A 120 -18.29 -8.89 -5.71
CA LEU A 120 -18.44 -9.00 -4.27
C LEU A 120 -18.97 -7.71 -3.64
N GLY A 121 -18.52 -6.54 -4.09
CA GLY A 121 -19.02 -5.25 -3.63
C GLY A 121 -20.52 -5.03 -3.92
N HIS A 122 -21.04 -5.68 -4.96
CA HIS A 122 -22.49 -5.65 -5.23
C HIS A 122 -23.30 -6.50 -4.24
N PHE A 123 -22.70 -7.55 -3.68
CA PHE A 123 -23.32 -8.41 -2.65
C PHE A 123 -23.11 -7.88 -1.23
N ILE A 124 -22.01 -7.19 -1.00
CA ILE A 124 -21.70 -6.54 0.27
C ILE A 124 -22.12 -5.08 0.08
N HIS A 125 -23.32 -4.73 0.51
CA HIS A 125 -23.73 -3.34 0.68
C HIS A 125 -22.86 -2.74 1.78
N SER A 126 -21.62 -2.39 1.45
CA SER A 126 -20.85 -1.45 2.25
C SER A 126 -21.46 -0.09 2.02
N THR A 127 -22.39 0.28 2.89
CA THR A 127 -22.80 1.66 3.10
C THR A 127 -21.67 2.38 3.86
N GLU A 128 -20.46 2.25 3.36
CA GLU A 128 -19.41 3.21 3.59
C GLU A 128 -19.35 4.05 2.31
N GLU A 129 -20.31 4.96 2.16
CA GLU A 129 -19.96 6.24 1.58
C GLU A 129 -18.77 6.71 2.41
N ASP A 130 -17.62 6.94 1.78
CA ASP A 130 -16.51 7.71 2.32
C ASP A 130 -16.99 9.17 2.55
N THR A 131 -18.00 9.35 3.37
CA THR A 131 -18.35 10.64 3.91
C THR A 131 -17.34 10.89 4.99
N ILE A 132 -16.35 11.73 4.66
CA ILE A 132 -15.40 12.25 5.63
C ILE A 132 -16.22 12.80 6.77
N THR A 133 -16.14 12.16 7.94
CA THR A 133 -16.84 12.62 9.12
C THR A 133 -16.18 13.91 9.62
N GLU A 134 -16.97 14.75 10.28
CA GLU A 134 -16.49 16.00 10.89
C GLU A 134 -15.28 15.76 11.82
N GLY A 135 -15.28 14.63 12.56
CA GLY A 135 -14.17 14.22 13.38
C GLY A 135 -12.90 13.88 12.59
N GLU A 136 -13.03 13.30 11.38
CA GLU A 136 -11.91 13.04 10.49
C GLU A 136 -11.35 14.34 9.90
N LEU A 137 -12.21 15.30 9.53
CA LEU A 137 -11.79 16.64 9.12
C LEU A 137 -11.00 17.35 10.22
N MET A 138 -11.48 17.33 11.47
CA MET A 138 -10.79 17.90 12.62
C MET A 138 -9.41 17.24 12.85
N THR A 139 -9.31 15.93 12.64
CA THR A 139 -8.05 15.20 12.76
C THR A 139 -7.07 15.61 11.66
N MET A 140 -7.52 15.72 10.41
CA MET A 140 -6.70 16.18 9.28
C MET A 140 -6.16 17.60 9.49
N VAL A 141 -6.98 18.52 10.00
CA VAL A 141 -6.57 19.89 10.34
C VAL A 141 -5.49 19.87 11.41
N SER A 142 -5.65 19.03 12.44
CA SER A 142 -4.66 18.91 13.52
C SER A 142 -3.34 18.31 13.03
N GLU A 143 -3.36 17.36 12.12
CA GLU A 143 -2.17 16.78 11.50
C GLU A 143 -1.43 17.83 10.65
N ALA A 144 -2.15 18.56 9.81
CA ALA A 144 -1.57 19.61 8.97
C ALA A 144 -0.96 20.76 9.82
N GLU A 145 -1.54 21.08 10.97
CA GLU A 145 -1.00 22.03 11.95
C GLU A 145 0.32 21.51 12.56
N ASN A 146 0.33 20.23 13.00
CA ASN A 146 1.52 19.61 13.58
C ASN A 146 2.68 19.46 12.58
N ASP A 147 2.36 19.23 11.30
CA ASP A 147 3.33 19.12 10.21
C ASP A 147 3.83 20.50 9.72
N GLY A 148 3.24 21.60 10.25
CA GLY A 148 3.62 22.97 9.89
C GLY A 148 3.11 23.42 8.53
N GLU A 149 2.17 22.72 7.93
CA GLU A 149 1.53 23.08 6.66
C GLU A 149 0.44 24.14 6.87
N LEU A 150 -0.17 24.18 8.06
CA LEU A 150 -1.13 25.20 8.51
C LEU A 150 -0.58 25.96 9.71
N THR A 151 -0.82 27.25 9.72
CA THR A 151 -0.57 28.06 10.92
C THR A 151 -1.68 27.86 11.95
N ASP A 152 -1.40 28.08 13.25
CA ASP A 152 -2.37 28.00 14.35
C ASP A 152 -3.65 28.83 14.05
N ARG A 153 -3.49 29.97 13.41
CA ARG A 153 -4.62 30.83 13.04
C ARG A 153 -5.48 30.25 11.93
N GLU A 154 -4.86 29.63 10.92
CA GLU A 154 -5.59 28.98 9.82
C GLU A 154 -6.33 27.74 10.32
N SER A 155 -5.68 26.93 11.16
CA SER A 155 -6.31 25.76 11.81
C SER A 155 -7.53 26.19 12.65
N GLN A 156 -7.39 27.26 13.43
CA GLN A 156 -8.49 27.78 14.25
C GLN A 156 -9.66 28.28 13.41
N LEU A 157 -9.38 28.96 12.28
CA LEU A 157 -10.42 29.42 11.36
C LEU A 157 -11.18 28.24 10.73
N ILE A 158 -10.47 27.18 10.32
CA ILE A 158 -11.08 25.99 9.71
C ILE A 158 -11.96 25.29 10.77
N ARG A 159 -11.46 25.08 11.99
CA ARG A 159 -12.23 24.49 13.09
C ARG A 159 -13.50 25.30 13.39
N SER A 160 -13.38 26.63 13.51
CA SER A 160 -14.53 27.50 13.75
C SER A 160 -15.55 27.47 12.61
N ALA A 161 -15.09 27.28 11.35
CA ALA A 161 -16.00 27.15 10.22
C ALA A 161 -16.76 25.82 10.21
N ILE A 162 -16.14 24.73 10.67
CA ILE A 162 -16.77 23.41 10.80
C ILE A 162 -17.80 23.47 11.95
N GLU A 163 -17.41 23.96 13.12
CA GLU A 163 -18.28 24.10 14.30
C GLU A 163 -19.44 25.07 14.10
N PHE A 164 -19.33 26.01 13.15
CA PHE A 164 -20.35 27.01 12.87
C PHE A 164 -21.66 26.41 12.32
N ASP A 165 -21.59 25.29 11.65
CA ASP A 165 -22.78 24.63 11.10
C ASP A 165 -23.71 24.08 12.20
N ASP A 166 -23.15 23.75 13.35
CA ASP A 166 -23.90 23.24 14.52
C ASP A 166 -24.40 24.34 15.50
N VAL A 167 -24.02 25.63 15.29
CA VAL A 167 -24.39 26.71 16.19
C VAL A 167 -25.80 27.19 15.91
N GLU A 168 -26.69 27.02 16.89
CA GLU A 168 -28.03 27.56 16.80
C GLU A 168 -28.06 29.09 17.05
N VAL A 169 -28.92 29.78 16.32
CA VAL A 169 -29.05 31.25 16.42
C VAL A 169 -29.35 31.69 17.87
N GLU A 170 -30.03 30.85 18.67
CA GLU A 170 -30.35 31.11 20.07
C GLU A 170 -29.11 31.21 20.97
N GLU A 171 -28.01 30.50 20.63
CA GLU A 171 -26.78 30.49 21.43
C GLU A 171 -25.94 31.77 21.25
N ILE A 172 -26.07 32.45 20.10
CA ILE A 172 -25.32 33.68 19.79
C ILE A 172 -26.18 34.94 19.90
N LEU A 173 -27.48 34.78 20.11
CA LEU A 173 -28.44 35.89 20.19
C LEU A 173 -28.39 36.57 21.58
N THR A 174 -28.01 37.82 21.62
CA THR A 174 -28.13 38.62 22.83
C THR A 174 -29.60 39.06 22.99
N PRO A 175 -30.32 38.59 24.03
CA PRO A 175 -31.70 39.00 24.25
C PRO A 175 -31.80 40.51 24.42
N ARG A 176 -32.84 41.12 23.85
CA ARG A 176 -33.06 42.58 23.91
C ARG A 176 -33.12 43.12 25.33
N VAL A 177 -33.35 42.25 26.31
CA VAL A 177 -33.43 42.62 27.76
C VAL A 177 -32.04 42.85 28.34
N ASP A 178 -30.99 42.31 27.71
CA ASP A 178 -29.59 42.35 28.17
C ASP A 178 -28.73 43.36 27.39
N VAL A 179 -29.32 44.17 26.48
CA VAL A 179 -28.65 45.19 25.68
C VAL A 179 -28.76 46.59 26.29
#